data_e3f636e5033618dba0f452844b13796e
#
_entry.id   e3f636e5033618dba0f452844b13796e
#
_cell.length_a   1.000
_cell.length_b   1.000
_cell.length_c   1.000
_cell.angle_alpha   90.00
_cell.angle_beta   90.00
_cell.angle_gamma   90.00
#
_symmetry.space_group_name_H-M   'P 1'
#
loop_
_entity.id
_entity.type
_entity.pdbx_description
1 polymer ?
#
loop_
_entity_poly.entity_id
_entity_poly.type
_entity_poly.pdbx_seq_one_letter_code
_entity_poly.pdbx_strand_id
1 'polypeptide(L)'
;SAMISWDNVFVEAGRGVNDLNHGTQTKWIDPETGEVHYSNAQTDSKTGLDFQEGILWSTAGGAVRDWSTQRNLFYQGQLSWSGKFGDHDVSAMGVFNRTERSTGSEFPHYREDWAFRATYSYGNRYFLEYNGAYNGSEKFSPDYRFELFNSGALGWMISEERFFKPLRKWVDMLKVRYSIGEVGDDNLGIRFLYATQWAYGGKSFHGLNN
;
A
#
# COMPACT_ATOMS: atom_id res chain seq x y z
N SER A 1 18.92 13.31 7.37
CA SER A 1 17.89 12.79 8.28
C SER A 1 17.49 11.38 7.89
N ALA A 2 17.02 10.60 8.84
CA ALA A 2 16.45 9.28 8.61
C ALA A 2 15.18 9.16 9.47
N MET A 3 14.19 8.44 8.96
CA MET A 3 12.94 8.18 9.65
C MET A 3 12.55 6.73 9.42
N ILE A 4 12.08 6.08 10.48
CA ILE A 4 11.48 4.74 10.41
C ILE A 4 10.13 4.85 11.13
N SER A 5 9.08 4.38 10.47
CA SER A 5 7.75 4.26 11.04
C SER A 5 7.27 2.84 10.87
N TRP A 6 6.71 2.29 11.93
CA TRP A 6 6.09 0.99 11.90
C TRP A 6 4.72 1.08 12.56
N ASP A 7 3.69 0.87 11.75
CA ASP A 7 2.31 0.80 12.20
C ASP A 7 1.82 -0.63 12.12
N ASN A 8 1.31 -1.12 13.22
CA ASN A 8 0.67 -2.42 13.27
C ASN A 8 -0.74 -2.26 13.84
N VAL A 9 -1.73 -2.44 13.00
CA VAL A 9 -3.14 -2.43 13.39
C VAL A 9 -3.61 -3.87 13.48
N PHE A 10 -3.88 -4.31 14.68
CA PHE A 10 -4.42 -5.62 14.95
C PHE A 10 -5.86 -5.48 15.45
N VAL A 11 -6.81 -5.96 14.67
CA VAL A 11 -8.21 -6.00 15.07
C VAL A 11 -8.54 -7.43 15.45
N GLU A 12 -8.66 -7.67 16.74
CA GLU A 12 -8.97 -8.99 17.32
C GLU A 12 -10.47 -9.30 17.26
N ALA A 13 -11.14 -8.95 16.17
CA ALA A 13 -12.53 -9.26 15.99
C ALA A 13 -12.69 -10.74 15.60
N GLY A 14 -13.04 -11.57 16.58
CA GLY A 14 -13.48 -12.95 16.36
C GLY A 14 -12.36 -13.97 16.18
N ARG A 15 -11.15 -13.70 16.64
CA ARG A 15 -10.10 -14.72 16.79
C ARG A 15 -10.17 -15.37 18.16
N GLY A 16 -11.22 -16.08 18.39
CA GLY A 16 -11.31 -17.00 19.51
C GLY A 16 -11.40 -18.41 19.01
N VAL A 17 -11.44 -19.32 19.92
CA VAL A 17 -11.84 -20.71 19.70
C VAL A 17 -13.17 -20.80 18.95
N ASN A 18 -13.97 -19.74 18.99
CA ASN A 18 -15.24 -19.57 18.28
C ASN A 18 -15.11 -19.31 16.77
N ASP A 19 -13.94 -18.86 16.28
CA ASP A 19 -13.70 -18.68 14.84
C ASP A 19 -13.38 -19.99 14.12
N LEU A 20 -13.05 -20.99 14.86
CA LEU A 20 -13.02 -22.35 14.39
C LEU A 20 -14.44 -22.87 14.56
N ASN A 21 -15.27 -22.90 13.54
CA ASN A 21 -16.61 -23.48 13.61
C ASN A 21 -16.63 -24.79 14.42
N HIS A 22 -16.64 -24.66 15.72
CA HIS A 22 -16.70 -25.80 16.62
C HIS A 22 -18.14 -26.15 16.87
N GLY A 23 -18.52 -27.34 16.54
CA GLY A 23 -19.74 -27.85 17.04
C GLY A 23 -19.49 -29.02 17.97
N THR A 24 -19.90 -28.93 19.17
CA THR A 24 -19.98 -30.07 20.04
C THR A 24 -21.39 -30.63 19.91
N GLN A 25 -21.50 -31.88 19.52
CA GLN A 25 -22.77 -32.59 19.65
C GLN A 25 -23.01 -32.85 21.12
N THR A 26 -24.20 -32.50 21.62
CA THR A 26 -24.61 -32.86 22.97
C THR A 26 -24.83 -34.34 23.00
N LYS A 27 -24.15 -35.02 23.91
CA LYS A 27 -24.29 -36.44 24.17
C LYS A 27 -25.20 -36.64 25.35
N TRP A 28 -26.22 -37.46 25.19
CA TRP A 28 -26.99 -37.99 26.31
C TRP A 28 -27.14 -39.50 26.20
N ILE A 29 -27.33 -40.13 27.33
CA ILE A 29 -27.49 -41.57 27.41
C ILE A 29 -28.94 -41.85 27.83
N ASP A 30 -29.64 -42.60 27.00
CA ASP A 30 -30.99 -43.02 27.34
C ASP A 30 -30.95 -43.86 28.63
N PRO A 31 -31.65 -43.47 29.67
CA PRO A 31 -31.60 -44.15 30.96
C PRO A 31 -32.27 -45.55 30.93
N GLU A 32 -33.12 -45.82 29.95
CA GLU A 32 -33.81 -47.12 29.85
C GLU A 32 -33.04 -48.12 29.00
N THR A 33 -32.46 -47.66 27.92
CA THR A 33 -31.77 -48.52 26.93
C THR A 33 -30.26 -48.51 27.07
N GLY A 34 -29.70 -47.48 27.71
CA GLY A 34 -28.26 -47.25 27.78
C GLY A 34 -27.65 -46.79 26.44
N GLU A 35 -28.49 -46.49 25.44
CA GLU A 35 -28.04 -46.07 24.14
C GLU A 35 -27.52 -44.61 24.17
N VAL A 36 -26.46 -44.37 23.43
CA VAL A 36 -25.83 -43.05 23.37
C VAL A 36 -26.37 -42.28 22.16
N HIS A 37 -27.00 -41.16 22.44
CA HIS A 37 -27.53 -40.27 21.43
C HIS A 37 -26.69 -39.00 21.32
N TYR A 38 -26.57 -38.50 20.10
CA TYR A 38 -25.93 -37.22 19.79
C TYR A 38 -26.95 -36.33 19.09
N SER A 39 -27.20 -35.17 19.61
CA SER A 39 -28.19 -34.26 19.06
C SER A 39 -27.64 -32.84 19.00
N ASN A 40 -27.97 -32.13 17.92
CA ASN A 40 -27.79 -30.71 17.78
C ASN A 40 -29.02 -29.91 18.22
N ALA A 41 -30.09 -30.60 18.63
CA ALA A 41 -31.31 -29.95 19.08
C ALA A 41 -31.19 -29.48 20.54
N GLN A 42 -31.71 -28.31 20.82
CA GLN A 42 -31.71 -27.74 22.16
C GLN A 42 -32.61 -28.52 23.13
N THR A 43 -33.66 -29.12 22.59
CA THR A 43 -34.62 -29.87 23.37
C THR A 43 -34.87 -31.25 22.76
N ASP A 44 -34.69 -32.30 23.52
CA ASP A 44 -35.12 -33.62 23.12
C ASP A 44 -36.63 -33.75 23.35
N SER A 45 -37.35 -33.98 22.26
CA SER A 45 -38.82 -34.12 22.30
C SER A 45 -39.33 -35.33 23.09
N LYS A 46 -38.47 -36.33 23.30
CA LYS A 46 -38.84 -37.56 24.04
C LYS A 46 -38.65 -37.40 25.54
N THR A 47 -37.60 -36.72 25.94
CA THR A 47 -37.25 -36.59 27.38
C THR A 47 -37.62 -35.23 27.95
N GLY A 48 -37.91 -34.25 27.11
CA GLY A 48 -38.19 -32.87 27.52
C GLY A 48 -36.98 -32.15 28.14
N LEU A 49 -35.78 -32.74 28.00
CA LEU A 49 -34.56 -32.12 28.50
C LEU A 49 -34.00 -31.13 27.47
N ASP A 50 -33.65 -29.96 27.95
CA ASP A 50 -32.98 -28.96 27.14
C ASP A 50 -31.50 -29.31 27.03
N PHE A 51 -31.07 -29.47 25.80
CA PHE A 51 -29.65 -29.62 25.49
C PHE A 51 -29.12 -28.32 24.94
N GLN A 52 -27.97 -27.92 25.40
CA GLN A 52 -27.25 -26.78 24.79
C GLN A 52 -26.91 -27.15 23.35
N GLU A 53 -27.30 -26.28 22.41
CA GLU A 53 -26.92 -26.43 21.01
C GLU A 53 -25.40 -26.53 20.91
N GLY A 54 -24.93 -27.66 20.47
CA GLY A 54 -23.52 -27.88 20.26
C GLY A 54 -23.09 -27.15 19.02
N ILE A 55 -22.07 -26.32 19.12
CA ILE A 55 -21.43 -25.67 18.00
C ILE A 55 -20.68 -26.72 17.21
N LEU A 56 -21.04 -26.97 15.95
CA LEU A 56 -20.41 -28.00 15.11
C LEU A 56 -18.92 -27.68 14.87
N TRP A 57 -18.09 -28.60 15.30
CA TRP A 57 -16.68 -28.55 14.94
C TRP A 57 -16.52 -28.86 13.44
N SER A 58 -16.16 -27.85 12.63
CA SER A 58 -15.89 -28.02 11.21
C SER A 58 -14.43 -27.71 10.94
N THR A 59 -13.71 -28.66 10.40
CA THR A 59 -12.36 -28.47 9.87
C THR A 59 -12.39 -27.91 8.43
N ALA A 60 -13.58 -27.90 7.80
CA ALA A 60 -13.77 -27.35 6.48
C ALA A 60 -14.01 -25.84 6.57
N GLY A 61 -12.96 -25.07 6.44
CA GLY A 61 -13.10 -23.66 6.19
C GLY A 61 -13.35 -22.79 7.41
N GLY A 62 -12.61 -23.01 8.47
CA GLY A 62 -12.39 -21.93 9.42
C GLY A 62 -11.80 -20.76 8.65
N ALA A 63 -12.64 -19.80 8.27
CA ALA A 63 -12.17 -18.59 7.64
C ALA A 63 -11.36 -17.84 8.68
N VAL A 64 -10.05 -18.04 8.64
CA VAL A 64 -9.13 -17.14 9.32
C VAL A 64 -9.36 -15.79 8.68
N ARG A 65 -9.99 -14.88 9.40
CA ARG A 65 -10.21 -13.52 8.91
C ARG A 65 -8.92 -12.73 8.98
N ASP A 66 -7.99 -13.08 8.10
CA ASP A 66 -6.66 -12.46 8.01
C ASP A 66 -6.69 -10.98 7.63
N TRP A 67 -7.82 -10.51 7.10
CA TRP A 67 -8.01 -9.11 6.72
C TRP A 67 -8.15 -8.14 7.91
N SER A 68 -8.21 -8.66 9.13
CA SER A 68 -8.27 -7.85 10.34
C SER A 68 -6.90 -7.32 10.80
N THR A 69 -5.81 -7.83 10.23
CA THR A 69 -4.45 -7.41 10.60
C THR A 69 -3.83 -6.59 9.48
N GLN A 70 -3.41 -5.38 9.78
CA GLN A 70 -2.67 -4.52 8.86
C GLN A 70 -1.30 -4.22 9.45
N ARG A 71 -0.28 -4.37 8.63
CA ARG A 71 1.10 -4.03 8.95
C ARG A 71 1.62 -3.06 7.90
N ASN A 72 2.06 -1.89 8.35
CA ASN A 72 2.69 -0.90 7.51
C ASN A 72 4.08 -0.62 8.05
N LEU A 73 5.07 -0.83 7.22
CA LEU A 73 6.46 -0.47 7.49
C LEU A 73 6.87 0.61 6.50
N PHE A 74 7.34 1.72 7.01
CA PHE A 74 7.87 2.81 6.21
C PHE A 74 9.24 3.20 6.73
N TYR A 75 10.20 3.36 5.85
CA TYR A 75 11.47 3.94 6.18
C TYR A 75 11.96 4.88 5.09
N GLN A 76 12.59 5.94 5.52
CA GLN A 76 13.07 7.02 4.69
C GLN A 76 14.47 7.41 5.09
N GLY A 77 15.31 7.61 4.11
CA GLY A 77 16.60 8.25 4.24
C GLY A 77 16.63 9.53 3.39
N GLN A 78 17.17 10.61 3.94
CA GLN A 78 17.35 11.86 3.22
C GLN A 78 18.75 12.40 3.47
N LEU A 79 19.41 12.75 2.38
CA LEU A 79 20.68 13.50 2.38
C LEU A 79 20.48 14.80 1.63
N SER A 80 20.91 15.91 2.22
CA SER A 80 20.88 17.22 1.58
C SER A 80 22.19 17.94 1.80
N TRP A 81 22.61 18.64 0.77
CA TRP A 81 23.79 19.48 0.78
C TRP A 81 23.48 20.80 0.10
N SER A 82 24.07 21.90 0.60
CA SER A 82 24.00 23.19 -0.04
C SER A 82 25.31 23.94 0.18
N GLY A 83 25.71 24.68 -0.82
CA GLY A 83 26.93 25.49 -0.80
C GLY A 83 26.77 26.77 -1.58
N LYS A 84 27.40 27.84 -1.07
CA LYS A 84 27.45 29.13 -1.72
C LYS A 84 28.88 29.48 -2.05
N PHE A 85 29.15 29.79 -3.33
CA PHE A 85 30.47 30.08 -3.87
C PHE A 85 30.41 31.39 -4.63
N GLY A 86 30.63 32.50 -3.92
CA GLY A 86 30.44 33.85 -4.49
C GLY A 86 28.99 34.11 -4.89
N ASP A 87 28.75 34.34 -6.19
CA ASP A 87 27.41 34.55 -6.74
C ASP A 87 26.69 33.23 -7.13
N HIS A 88 27.33 32.09 -6.89
CA HIS A 88 26.81 30.79 -7.23
C HIS A 88 26.24 30.11 -5.98
N ASP A 89 24.98 29.77 -6.02
CA ASP A 89 24.32 28.93 -5.00
C ASP A 89 23.97 27.59 -5.61
N VAL A 90 24.41 26.51 -4.95
CA VAL A 90 24.16 25.12 -5.38
C VAL A 90 23.51 24.34 -4.26
N SER A 91 22.49 23.58 -4.56
CA SER A 91 21.99 22.59 -3.61
C SER A 91 21.67 21.26 -4.28
N ALA A 92 21.81 20.19 -3.53
CA ALA A 92 21.47 18.85 -3.93
C ALA A 92 20.76 18.13 -2.77
N MET A 93 19.76 17.34 -3.11
CA MET A 93 19.00 16.51 -2.16
C MET A 93 18.71 15.16 -2.79
N GLY A 94 18.93 14.11 -2.03
CA GLY A 94 18.52 12.75 -2.35
C GLY A 94 17.60 12.22 -1.25
N VAL A 95 16.55 11.54 -1.64
CA VAL A 95 15.59 10.90 -0.74
C VAL A 95 15.39 9.47 -1.22
N PHE A 96 15.43 8.56 -0.28
CA PHE A 96 15.07 7.17 -0.46
C PHE A 96 13.89 6.84 0.45
N ASN A 97 12.84 6.26 -0.12
CA ASN A 97 11.68 5.79 0.62
C ASN A 97 11.43 4.33 0.28
N ARG A 98 11.06 3.57 1.29
CA ARG A 98 10.47 2.25 1.06
C ARG A 98 9.26 2.05 1.95
N THR A 99 8.19 1.59 1.34
CA THR A 99 6.94 1.24 2.00
C THR A 99 6.65 -0.22 1.80
N GLU A 100 6.33 -0.89 2.90
CA GLU A 100 5.82 -2.25 2.91
C GLU A 100 4.47 -2.25 3.61
N ARG A 101 3.45 -2.74 2.92
CA ARG A 101 2.11 -2.87 3.47
C ARG A 101 1.61 -4.28 3.28
N SER A 102 1.11 -4.90 4.33
CA SER A 102 0.47 -6.20 4.27
C SER A 102 -0.85 -6.20 5.03
N THR A 103 -1.83 -6.91 4.50
CA THR A 103 -3.14 -7.11 5.13
C THR A 103 -3.35 -8.60 5.27
N GLY A 104 -3.48 -9.07 6.51
CA GLY A 104 -3.68 -10.49 6.80
C GLY A 104 -2.55 -11.38 6.29
N SER A 105 -2.91 -12.43 5.56
CA SER A 105 -1.99 -13.40 4.94
C SER A 105 -1.61 -13.03 3.50
N GLU A 106 -2.04 -11.88 3.00
CA GLU A 106 -1.66 -11.45 1.67
C GLU A 106 -0.15 -11.22 1.56
N PHE A 107 0.38 -11.44 0.36
CA PHE A 107 1.74 -11.03 0.06
C PHE A 107 1.90 -9.52 0.26
N PRO A 108 2.94 -9.08 0.97
CA PRO A 108 3.16 -7.66 1.21
C PRO A 108 3.23 -6.85 -0.08
N HIS A 109 2.69 -5.64 -0.03
CA HIS A 109 2.85 -4.66 -1.07
C HIS A 109 4.15 -3.90 -0.84
N TYR A 110 5.00 -3.87 -1.84
CA TYR A 110 6.27 -3.17 -1.81
C TYR A 110 6.28 -2.01 -2.79
N ARG A 111 6.74 -0.87 -2.29
CA ARG A 111 7.05 0.29 -3.11
C ARG A 111 8.38 0.86 -2.67
N GLU A 112 9.22 1.17 -3.61
CA GLU A 112 10.51 1.78 -3.39
C GLU A 112 10.67 2.99 -4.30
N ASP A 113 10.98 4.14 -3.69
CA ASP A 113 11.09 5.40 -4.40
C ASP A 113 12.42 6.06 -4.07
N TRP A 114 13.15 6.45 -5.09
CA TRP A 114 14.33 7.28 -5.04
C TRP A 114 14.00 8.61 -5.68
N ALA A 115 14.17 9.69 -4.96
CA ALA A 115 13.99 11.04 -5.50
C ALA A 115 15.26 11.84 -5.31
N PHE A 116 15.59 12.64 -6.30
CA PHE A 116 16.72 13.54 -6.22
C PHE A 116 16.38 14.88 -6.84
N ARG A 117 16.95 15.93 -6.28
CA ARG A 117 16.78 17.29 -6.70
C ARG A 117 18.13 17.99 -6.67
N ALA A 118 18.45 18.68 -7.73
CA ALA A 118 19.59 19.59 -7.81
C ALA A 118 19.09 20.98 -8.21
N THR A 119 19.56 21.99 -7.52
CA THR A 119 19.25 23.38 -7.86
C THR A 119 20.54 24.18 -7.98
N TYR A 120 20.53 25.10 -8.89
CA TYR A 120 21.60 26.04 -9.10
C TYR A 120 21.04 27.45 -9.32
N SER A 121 21.61 28.43 -8.67
CA SER A 121 21.29 29.82 -8.97
C SER A 121 22.58 30.66 -9.12
N TYR A 122 22.50 31.64 -10.00
CA TYR A 122 23.59 32.59 -10.24
C TYR A 122 23.11 34.00 -10.02
N GLY A 123 23.75 34.71 -9.09
CA GLY A 123 23.50 36.11 -8.76
C GLY A 123 22.04 36.42 -8.44
N ASN A 124 21.30 35.47 -7.93
CA ASN A 124 19.85 35.55 -7.69
C ASN A 124 19.01 35.92 -8.94
N ARG A 125 19.59 35.75 -10.13
CA ARG A 125 18.97 36.11 -11.41
C ARG A 125 18.56 34.90 -12.23
N TYR A 126 19.44 33.93 -12.32
CA TYR A 126 19.26 32.74 -13.13
C TYR A 126 19.11 31.54 -12.21
N PHE A 127 18.12 30.72 -12.49
CA PHE A 127 17.80 29.54 -11.70
C PHE A 127 17.67 28.33 -12.61
N LEU A 128 18.32 27.26 -12.23
CA LEU A 128 18.21 25.95 -12.86
C LEU A 128 17.79 24.96 -11.80
N GLU A 129 16.83 24.13 -12.12
CA GLU A 129 16.36 23.05 -11.24
C GLU A 129 16.26 21.76 -12.06
N TYR A 130 16.75 20.68 -11.50
CA TYR A 130 16.60 19.36 -12.04
C TYR A 130 16.06 18.44 -10.94
N ASN A 131 15.00 17.70 -11.26
CA ASN A 131 14.44 16.68 -10.37
C ASN A 131 14.38 15.37 -11.13
N GLY A 132 14.67 14.29 -10.43
CA GLY A 132 14.48 12.95 -10.92
C GLY A 132 13.81 12.10 -9.86
N ALA A 133 12.99 11.17 -10.31
CA ALA A 133 12.35 10.17 -9.47
C ALA A 133 12.53 8.81 -10.12
N TYR A 134 13.14 7.88 -9.40
CA TYR A 134 13.30 6.48 -9.80
C TYR A 134 12.42 5.63 -8.90
N ASN A 135 11.26 5.29 -9.41
CA ASN A 135 10.17 4.68 -8.64
C ASN A 135 10.00 3.22 -9.02
N GLY A 136 9.86 2.37 -8.00
CA GLY A 136 9.64 0.95 -8.15
C GLY A 136 8.32 0.50 -7.55
N SER A 137 7.53 -0.23 -8.36
CA SER A 137 6.26 -0.81 -7.92
C SER A 137 6.23 -2.32 -8.18
N GLU A 138 5.78 -3.08 -7.21
CA GLU A 138 5.61 -4.54 -7.31
C GLU A 138 4.57 -4.97 -8.36
N LYS A 139 3.73 -4.04 -8.81
CA LYS A 139 2.70 -4.30 -9.82
C LYS A 139 3.28 -4.70 -11.17
N PHE A 140 4.53 -4.31 -11.42
CA PHE A 140 5.24 -4.60 -12.66
C PHE A 140 6.19 -5.79 -12.51
N SER A 141 6.54 -6.41 -13.64
CA SER A 141 7.52 -7.49 -13.64
C SER A 141 8.89 -7.01 -13.14
N PRO A 142 9.74 -7.90 -12.63
CA PRO A 142 11.06 -7.53 -12.14
C PRO A 142 11.89 -6.68 -13.09
N ASP A 143 11.77 -6.95 -14.41
CA ASP A 143 12.54 -6.25 -15.44
C ASP A 143 12.03 -4.83 -15.74
N TYR A 144 10.76 -4.53 -15.42
CA TYR A 144 10.09 -3.26 -15.69
C TYR A 144 9.56 -2.61 -14.40
N ARG A 145 10.07 -3.06 -13.27
CA ARG A 145 9.59 -2.61 -11.95
C ARG A 145 9.94 -1.17 -11.64
N PHE A 146 11.09 -0.71 -12.13
CA PHE A 146 11.62 0.61 -11.87
C PHE A 146 11.61 1.47 -13.12
N GLU A 147 11.15 2.71 -12.98
CA GLU A 147 11.10 3.70 -14.04
C GLU A 147 11.70 5.02 -13.55
N LEU A 148 12.42 5.69 -14.42
CA LEU A 148 13.04 6.99 -14.15
C LEU A 148 12.22 8.10 -14.80
N PHE A 149 11.73 9.02 -13.98
CA PHE A 149 11.01 10.22 -14.39
C PHE A 149 11.87 11.43 -14.16
N ASN A 150 12.01 12.26 -15.18
CA ASN A 150 12.86 13.43 -15.15
C ASN A 150 12.04 14.70 -15.30
N SER A 151 12.44 15.74 -14.57
CA SER A 151 11.90 17.08 -14.78
C SER A 151 12.98 18.15 -14.63
N GLY A 152 12.84 19.21 -15.38
CA GLY A 152 13.74 20.34 -15.35
C GLY A 152 12.97 21.65 -15.34
N ALA A 153 13.54 22.67 -14.72
CA ALA A 153 13.00 24.01 -14.74
C ALA A 153 14.12 25.06 -14.89
N LEU A 154 13.80 26.08 -15.64
CA LEU A 154 14.62 27.29 -15.81
C LEU A 154 13.85 28.47 -15.25
N GLY A 155 14.54 29.35 -14.55
CA GLY A 155 13.95 30.56 -14.00
C GLY A 155 14.85 31.76 -14.29
N TRP A 156 14.23 32.88 -14.61
CA TRP A 156 14.93 34.15 -14.81
C TRP A 156 14.21 35.25 -14.04
N MET A 157 14.98 35.89 -13.15
CA MET A 157 14.53 37.04 -12.38
C MET A 157 14.87 38.32 -13.15
N ILE A 158 13.98 38.72 -14.03
CA ILE A 158 14.17 39.87 -14.90
C ILE A 158 14.31 41.18 -14.09
N SER A 159 13.58 41.25 -12.96
CA SER A 159 13.64 42.41 -12.07
C SER A 159 15.02 42.68 -11.45
N GLU A 160 15.92 41.68 -11.43
CA GLU A 160 17.30 41.84 -10.94
C GLU A 160 18.29 42.30 -12.01
N GLU A 161 17.85 42.38 -13.27
CA GLU A 161 18.68 42.83 -14.35
C GLU A 161 18.89 44.37 -14.36
N ARG A 162 20.05 44.78 -14.81
CA ARG A 162 20.42 46.21 -14.81
C ARG A 162 19.46 47.04 -15.66
N PHE A 163 18.96 46.51 -16.75
CA PHE A 163 18.02 47.22 -17.65
C PHE A 163 16.65 47.39 -17.03
N PHE A 164 16.28 46.58 -16.06
CA PHE A 164 14.96 46.61 -15.42
C PHE A 164 14.88 47.60 -14.25
N LYS A 165 16.03 48.11 -13.75
CA LYS A 165 16.08 49.04 -12.62
C LYS A 165 15.13 50.24 -12.72
N PRO A 166 14.96 50.91 -13.87
CA PRO A 166 14.02 52.03 -13.97
C PRO A 166 12.56 51.63 -13.76
N LEU A 167 12.21 50.39 -14.13
CA LEU A 167 10.85 49.84 -14.05
C LEU A 167 10.47 49.34 -12.65
N ARG A 168 11.45 49.19 -11.74
CA ARG A 168 11.22 48.79 -10.35
C ARG A 168 10.29 49.73 -9.57
N LYS A 169 10.14 50.95 -10.03
CA LYS A 169 9.19 51.92 -9.45
C LYS A 169 7.72 51.48 -9.61
N TRP A 170 7.46 50.63 -10.60
CA TRP A 170 6.13 50.16 -10.96
C TRP A 170 5.91 48.65 -10.71
N VAL A 171 6.99 47.88 -10.88
CA VAL A 171 6.98 46.45 -10.76
C VAL A 171 8.15 46.00 -9.88
N ASP A 172 7.89 45.61 -8.65
CA ASP A 172 8.90 45.21 -7.67
C ASP A 172 9.61 43.91 -8.07
N MET A 173 8.85 42.95 -8.58
CA MET A 173 9.36 41.64 -8.95
C MET A 173 8.76 41.14 -10.27
N LEU A 174 9.63 40.75 -11.19
CA LEU A 174 9.25 40.05 -12.41
C LEU A 174 10.16 38.83 -12.60
N LYS A 175 9.54 37.65 -12.49
CA LYS A 175 10.20 36.36 -12.68
C LYS A 175 9.48 35.54 -13.74
N VAL A 176 10.25 35.03 -14.70
CA VAL A 176 9.75 34.05 -15.68
C VAL A 176 10.28 32.66 -15.31
N ARG A 177 9.43 31.65 -15.37
CA ARG A 177 9.83 30.27 -15.15
C ARG A 177 9.26 29.40 -16.26
N TYR A 178 10.07 28.50 -16.76
CA TYR A 178 9.69 27.43 -17.66
C TYR A 178 10.04 26.10 -17.01
N SER A 179 9.13 25.11 -17.08
CA SER A 179 9.38 23.77 -16.56
C SER A 179 8.81 22.73 -17.50
N ILE A 180 9.52 21.63 -17.62
CA ILE A 180 9.12 20.45 -18.37
C ILE A 180 9.41 19.22 -17.51
N GLY A 181 8.56 18.20 -17.58
CA GLY A 181 8.74 16.99 -16.80
C GLY A 181 7.87 15.84 -17.28
N GLU A 182 8.30 14.66 -16.91
CA GLU A 182 7.59 13.41 -17.10
C GLU A 182 6.96 12.98 -15.79
N VAL A 183 5.77 12.40 -15.87
CA VAL A 183 5.05 11.87 -14.71
C VAL A 183 4.56 10.46 -15.03
N GLY A 184 4.82 9.54 -14.13
CA GLY A 184 4.29 8.18 -14.19
C GLY A 184 3.17 7.99 -13.17
N ASP A 185 2.23 7.13 -13.50
CA ASP A 185 1.17 6.69 -12.59
C ASP A 185 1.14 5.16 -12.52
N ASP A 186 1.17 4.62 -11.32
CA ASP A 186 1.02 3.19 -11.03
C ASP A 186 -0.33 2.84 -10.40
N ASN A 187 -1.29 3.79 -10.42
CA ASN A 187 -2.63 3.60 -9.85
C ASN A 187 -3.49 2.66 -10.69
N LEU A 188 -2.98 1.48 -10.92
CA LEU A 188 -3.68 0.41 -11.59
C LEU A 188 -4.36 -0.47 -10.55
N GLY A 189 -5.66 -0.68 -10.69
CA GLY A 189 -6.47 -1.49 -9.76
C GLY A 189 -6.12 -2.98 -9.73
N ILE A 190 -5.14 -3.41 -10.53
CA ILE A 190 -4.74 -4.80 -10.70
C ILE A 190 -3.34 -4.99 -10.14
N ARG A 191 -3.17 -6.06 -9.38
CA ARG A 191 -1.91 -6.53 -8.84
C ARG A 191 -1.29 -7.57 -9.78
N PHE A 192 0.03 -7.64 -9.87
CA PHE A 192 0.74 -8.62 -10.71
C PHE A 192 0.28 -8.61 -12.18
N LEU A 193 0.33 -7.44 -12.81
CA LEU A 193 -0.05 -7.25 -14.22
C LEU A 193 0.66 -8.20 -15.19
N TYR A 194 1.82 -8.68 -14.83
CA TYR A 194 2.66 -9.59 -15.61
C TYR A 194 2.32 -11.08 -15.39
N ALA A 195 1.52 -11.39 -14.38
CA ALA A 195 1.14 -12.76 -14.08
C ALA A 195 -0.02 -13.19 -14.96
N THR A 196 0.11 -14.38 -15.58
CA THR A 196 -0.98 -14.98 -16.33
C THR A 196 -2.14 -15.30 -15.40
N GLN A 197 -3.26 -14.64 -15.58
CA GLN A 197 -4.48 -14.87 -14.81
C GLN A 197 -5.42 -15.78 -15.60
N TRP A 198 -5.83 -16.86 -14.96
CA TRP A 198 -6.84 -17.75 -15.50
C TRP A 198 -8.18 -17.41 -14.84
N ALA A 199 -9.10 -16.85 -15.61
CA ALA A 199 -10.48 -16.71 -15.17
C ALA A 199 -11.21 -18.03 -15.43
N TYR A 200 -11.78 -18.64 -14.40
CA TYR A 200 -12.68 -19.77 -14.58
C TYR A 200 -13.97 -19.23 -15.20
N GLY A 201 -14.08 -19.33 -16.51
CA GLY A 201 -15.36 -19.15 -17.20
C GLY A 201 -16.34 -20.21 -16.71
N GLY A 202 -17.60 -19.81 -16.49
CA GLY A 202 -18.62 -20.69 -15.96
C GLY A 202 -18.62 -22.05 -16.66
N LYS A 203 -18.65 -23.11 -15.87
CA LYS A 203 -18.73 -24.47 -16.38
C LYS A 203 -20.02 -24.63 -17.15
N SER A 204 -19.96 -24.66 -18.46
CA SER A 204 -20.99 -25.35 -19.21
C SER A 204 -20.67 -26.84 -19.15
N PHE A 205 -21.28 -27.52 -18.21
CA PHE A 205 -21.36 -28.97 -18.26
C PHE A 205 -22.33 -29.32 -19.41
N HIS A 206 -21.79 -29.66 -20.56
CA HIS A 206 -22.55 -30.46 -21.50
C HIS A 206 -22.66 -31.86 -20.89
N GLY A 207 -23.71 -32.08 -20.10
CA GLY A 207 -24.09 -33.40 -19.67
C GLY A 207 -24.41 -34.21 -20.94
N LEU A 208 -23.65 -35.26 -21.15
CA LEU A 208 -24.08 -36.32 -22.02
C LEU A 208 -25.31 -36.95 -21.36
N ASN A 209 -26.50 -36.60 -21.85
CA ASN A 209 -27.69 -37.35 -21.57
C ASN A 209 -27.58 -38.64 -22.37
N ASN A 210 -27.31 -39.73 -21.66
CA ASN A 210 -27.70 -41.09 -22.08
C ASN A 210 -29.03 -41.42 -21.48
#